data_34856e061e631ccd6142d862f37c5642
#
_entry.id   34856e061e631ccd6142d862f37c5642
#
_cell.length_a   1.000
_cell.length_b   1.000
_cell.length_c   1.000
_cell.angle_alpha   90.00
_cell.angle_beta   90.00
_cell.angle_gamma   90.00
#
_symmetry.space_group_name_H-M   'P 1'
#
loop_
_entity.id
_entity.type
_entity.pdbx_description
1 polymer ?
#
loop_
_entity_poly.entity_id
_entity_poly.type
_entity_poly.pdbx_seq_one_letter_code
_entity_poly.pdbx_strand_id
1 'polypeptide(L)'
;ELRYLQRLAELYPTIAKASTEIINLQSILNLPKGTEHFMSDIHGEYDAFSHVLRNGSGAVRKKIDDVFGHTLSNSDKRSLATLIYYPKEKMEVVKKHEEDMENWYKITLYRLIEVCKTTASKYTRSKVRKALPADYAYVIEELITEKAEVLDKEAYYDAIVNTIIEIGRAENFIIALAELIQRLVVDHLHVLGDIYDRGPGPHFIMDRLMKYHSLDIQWGNHDISWMGAGTCHRPESLHCNGDPKQYPLPKYGYPGGWIWNQSHAAGNLCNGSL
;
A
#
# COMPACT_ATOMS: atom_id res chain seq x y z
N GLU A 1 -33.05 -7.47 -19.69
CA GLU A 1 -33.30 -8.07 -18.38
C GLU A 1 -33.03 -9.57 -18.39
N LEU A 2 -33.62 -10.36 -19.33
CA LEU A 2 -33.43 -11.82 -19.41
C LEU A 2 -31.96 -12.23 -19.58
N ARG A 3 -31.19 -11.55 -20.45
CA ARG A 3 -29.78 -11.82 -20.64
C ARG A 3 -28.95 -11.55 -19.37
N TYR A 4 -29.31 -10.55 -18.59
CA TYR A 4 -28.66 -10.24 -17.31
C TYR A 4 -28.94 -11.35 -16.29
N LEU A 5 -30.20 -11.80 -16.18
CA LEU A 5 -30.57 -12.90 -15.29
C LEU A 5 -29.88 -14.22 -15.67
N GLN A 6 -29.77 -14.50 -16.99
CA GLN A 6 -29.02 -15.67 -17.47
C GLN A 6 -27.55 -15.63 -17.05
N ARG A 7 -26.89 -14.47 -17.15
CA ARG A 7 -25.51 -14.28 -16.68
C ARG A 7 -25.36 -14.45 -15.15
N LEU A 8 -26.33 -13.95 -14.39
CA LEU A 8 -26.36 -14.17 -12.95
C LEU A 8 -26.56 -15.65 -12.61
N ALA A 9 -27.39 -16.38 -13.34
CA ALA A 9 -27.64 -17.80 -13.16
C ALA A 9 -26.37 -18.66 -13.44
N GLU A 10 -25.51 -18.23 -14.38
CA GLU A 10 -24.21 -18.87 -14.61
C GLU A 10 -23.28 -18.73 -13.39
N LEU A 11 -23.26 -17.55 -12.75
CA LEU A 11 -22.45 -17.28 -11.57
C LEU A 11 -23.02 -17.92 -10.31
N TYR A 12 -24.34 -17.89 -10.17
CA TYR A 12 -25.10 -18.36 -8.99
C TYR A 12 -26.14 -19.40 -9.39
N PRO A 13 -25.71 -20.61 -9.79
CA PRO A 13 -26.61 -21.62 -10.38
C PRO A 13 -27.60 -22.26 -9.40
N THR A 14 -27.48 -21.99 -8.10
CA THR A 14 -28.39 -22.51 -7.09
C THR A 14 -28.84 -21.40 -6.13
N ILE A 15 -30.03 -21.59 -5.55
CA ILE A 15 -30.56 -20.68 -4.53
C ILE A 15 -29.58 -20.56 -3.36
N ALA A 16 -28.95 -21.65 -2.92
CA ALA A 16 -27.98 -21.63 -1.84
C ALA A 16 -26.76 -20.73 -2.16
N LYS A 17 -26.21 -20.83 -3.38
CA LYS A 17 -25.09 -19.96 -3.81
C LYS A 17 -25.52 -18.50 -3.89
N ALA A 18 -26.66 -18.21 -4.46
CA ALA A 18 -27.19 -16.85 -4.54
C ALA A 18 -27.44 -16.27 -3.14
N SER A 19 -28.06 -17.04 -2.25
CA SER A 19 -28.31 -16.61 -0.87
C SER A 19 -27.01 -16.34 -0.10
N THR A 20 -26.02 -17.22 -0.26
CA THR A 20 -24.69 -17.02 0.37
C THR A 20 -24.04 -15.71 -0.09
N GLU A 21 -24.10 -15.43 -1.40
CA GLU A 21 -23.55 -14.19 -1.95
C GLU A 21 -24.31 -12.97 -1.47
N ILE A 22 -25.63 -13.01 -1.43
CA ILE A 22 -26.46 -11.91 -0.89
C ILE A 22 -26.07 -11.63 0.59
N ILE A 23 -25.95 -12.66 1.41
CA ILE A 23 -25.54 -12.52 2.81
C ILE A 23 -24.13 -11.91 2.90
N ASN A 24 -23.20 -12.38 2.08
CA ASN A 24 -21.83 -11.90 2.02
C ASN A 24 -21.79 -10.40 1.63
N LEU A 25 -22.47 -10.02 0.54
CA LEU A 25 -22.53 -8.64 0.08
C LEU A 25 -23.22 -7.73 1.11
N GLN A 26 -24.31 -8.17 1.71
CA GLN A 26 -24.99 -7.43 2.78
C GLN A 26 -24.08 -7.21 3.99
N SER A 27 -23.29 -8.21 4.35
CA SER A 27 -22.31 -8.09 5.43
C SER A 27 -21.23 -7.10 5.10
N ILE A 28 -20.71 -7.10 3.85
CA ILE A 28 -19.70 -6.16 3.38
C ILE A 28 -20.22 -4.71 3.41
N LEU A 29 -21.47 -4.49 3.04
CA LEU A 29 -22.09 -3.15 3.08
C LEU A 29 -22.15 -2.56 4.50
N ASN A 30 -22.14 -3.39 5.54
CA ASN A 30 -22.15 -2.96 6.93
C ASN A 30 -20.76 -2.82 7.56
N LEU A 31 -19.68 -3.15 6.82
CA LEU A 31 -18.33 -2.93 7.30
C LEU A 31 -18.00 -1.43 7.35
N PRO A 32 -17.13 -1.02 8.28
CA PRO A 32 -16.56 0.32 8.24
C PRO A 32 -15.92 0.59 6.88
N LYS A 33 -16.10 1.79 6.36
CA LYS A 33 -15.46 2.18 5.09
C LYS A 33 -13.95 2.10 5.23
N GLY A 34 -13.30 1.62 4.18
CA GLY A 34 -11.85 1.67 4.02
C GLY A 34 -11.36 3.12 3.99
N THR A 35 -10.08 3.31 4.24
CA THR A 35 -9.46 4.63 4.09
C THR A 35 -9.11 4.84 2.63
N GLU A 36 -9.71 5.84 2.01
CA GLU A 36 -9.33 6.30 0.67
C GLU A 36 -8.28 7.40 0.82
N HIS A 37 -7.23 7.32 0.02
CA HIS A 37 -6.12 8.26 0.04
C HIS A 37 -6.03 8.97 -1.30
N PHE A 38 -6.07 10.29 -1.29
CA PHE A 38 -6.00 11.13 -2.47
C PHE A 38 -4.65 11.84 -2.53
N MET A 39 -3.99 11.78 -3.68
CA MET A 39 -2.70 12.45 -3.92
C MET A 39 -2.74 13.16 -5.27
N SER A 40 -2.22 14.39 -5.30
CA SER A 40 -2.09 15.20 -6.52
C SER A 40 -0.72 15.88 -6.56
N ASP A 41 -0.38 16.46 -7.71
CA ASP A 41 0.78 17.33 -7.87
C ASP A 41 2.10 16.69 -7.39
N ILE A 42 2.32 15.43 -7.77
CA ILE A 42 3.46 14.64 -7.32
C ILE A 42 4.76 15.10 -7.98
N HIS A 43 4.68 15.51 -9.27
CA HIS A 43 5.73 16.17 -10.04
C HIS A 43 7.12 15.50 -9.97
N GLY A 44 7.16 14.16 -10.00
CA GLY A 44 8.42 13.42 -9.99
C GLY A 44 9.19 13.44 -8.67
N GLU A 45 8.62 13.98 -7.61
CA GLU A 45 9.24 14.07 -6.28
C GLU A 45 9.10 12.73 -5.51
N TYR A 46 9.92 11.75 -5.89
CA TYR A 46 9.80 10.36 -5.42
C TYR A 46 9.93 10.22 -3.91
N ASP A 47 10.84 10.94 -3.27
CA ASP A 47 11.07 10.81 -1.82
C ASP A 47 9.88 11.32 -1.02
N ALA A 48 9.35 12.50 -1.39
CA ALA A 48 8.15 13.07 -0.78
C ALA A 48 6.94 12.17 -1.01
N PHE A 49 6.72 11.72 -2.25
CA PHE A 49 5.67 10.77 -2.60
C PHE A 49 5.77 9.48 -1.77
N SER A 50 6.97 8.88 -1.70
CA SER A 50 7.19 7.64 -0.96
C SER A 50 6.93 7.81 0.52
N HIS A 51 7.31 8.95 1.12
CA HIS A 51 7.05 9.25 2.51
C HIS A 51 5.54 9.36 2.79
N VAL A 52 4.81 10.14 1.98
CA VAL A 52 3.36 10.31 2.12
C VAL A 52 2.61 8.99 1.93
N LEU A 53 3.04 8.17 0.96
CA LEU A 53 2.45 6.86 0.72
C LEU A 53 2.63 5.91 1.91
N ARG A 54 3.82 5.89 2.53
CA ARG A 54 4.13 5.02 3.68
C ARG A 54 3.37 5.42 4.94
N ASN A 55 3.16 6.72 5.16
CA ASN A 55 2.46 7.21 6.33
C ASN A 55 0.93 7.31 6.16
N GLY A 56 0.43 7.13 4.91
CA GLY A 56 -0.98 7.24 4.57
C GLY A 56 -1.57 8.61 4.94
N SER A 57 -0.83 9.71 4.68
CA SER A 57 -1.20 11.06 5.10
C SER A 57 -1.53 11.18 6.59
N GLY A 58 -0.77 10.47 7.43
CA GLY A 58 -0.94 10.47 8.88
C GLY A 58 -1.90 9.40 9.41
N ALA A 59 -2.52 8.59 8.55
CA ALA A 59 -3.45 7.55 8.98
C ALA A 59 -2.79 6.47 9.87
N VAL A 60 -1.52 6.12 9.62
CA VAL A 60 -0.77 5.21 10.51
C VAL A 60 -0.65 5.79 11.91
N ARG A 61 -0.28 7.06 12.03
CA ARG A 61 -0.13 7.71 13.34
C ARG A 61 -1.45 7.76 14.08
N LYS A 62 -2.54 8.07 13.37
CA LYS A 62 -3.88 8.05 13.96
C LYS A 62 -4.21 6.66 14.49
N LYS A 63 -3.87 5.59 13.79
CA LYS A 63 -4.08 4.21 14.26
C LYS A 63 -3.28 3.89 15.52
N ILE A 64 -2.04 4.34 15.60
CA ILE A 64 -1.21 4.20 16.82
C ILE A 64 -1.86 4.96 17.99
N ASP A 65 -2.36 6.17 17.75
CA ASP A 65 -3.05 6.96 18.76
C ASP A 65 -4.39 6.31 19.19
N ASP A 66 -5.15 5.75 18.25
CA ASP A 66 -6.39 5.01 18.53
C ASP A 66 -6.14 3.76 19.41
N VAL A 67 -5.03 3.05 19.18
CA VAL A 67 -4.68 1.83 19.92
C VAL A 67 -4.15 2.14 21.32
N PHE A 68 -3.20 3.06 21.40
CA PHE A 68 -2.43 3.24 22.65
C PHE A 68 -2.90 4.44 23.48
N GLY A 69 -3.69 5.37 22.94
CA GLY A 69 -4.24 6.51 23.69
C GLY A 69 -3.17 7.19 24.54
N HIS A 70 -3.34 7.11 25.86
CA HIS A 70 -2.40 7.67 26.83
C HIS A 70 -1.41 6.65 27.41
N THR A 71 -1.48 5.37 27.01
CA THR A 71 -0.62 4.31 27.56
C THR A 71 0.81 4.36 27.05
N LEU A 72 1.04 4.96 25.87
CA LEU A 72 2.37 5.22 25.34
C LEU A 72 2.70 6.71 25.35
N SER A 73 3.98 7.01 25.62
CA SER A 73 4.48 8.38 25.48
C SER A 73 4.44 8.85 24.02
N ASN A 74 4.37 10.17 23.81
CA ASN A 74 4.42 10.73 22.45
C ASN A 74 5.76 10.43 21.72
N SER A 75 6.82 10.19 22.47
CA SER A 75 8.12 9.78 21.93
C SER A 75 8.05 8.35 21.39
N ASP A 76 7.48 7.41 22.18
CA ASP A 76 7.35 6.01 21.77
C ASP A 76 6.43 5.85 20.59
N LYS A 77 5.32 6.58 20.57
CA LYS A 77 4.39 6.60 19.42
C LYS A 77 5.08 7.08 18.14
N ARG A 78 5.91 8.15 18.24
CA ARG A 78 6.70 8.63 17.10
C ARG A 78 7.72 7.60 16.65
N SER A 79 8.41 6.96 17.61
CA SER A 79 9.37 5.90 17.30
C SER A 79 8.71 4.71 16.61
N LEU A 80 7.55 4.26 17.10
CA LEU A 80 6.76 3.19 16.49
C LEU A 80 6.26 3.58 15.09
N ALA A 81 5.78 4.81 14.90
CA ALA A 81 5.38 5.31 13.59
C ALA A 81 6.55 5.33 12.61
N THR A 82 7.72 5.80 13.05
CA THR A 82 8.94 5.79 12.23
C THR A 82 9.35 4.37 11.85
N LEU A 83 9.23 3.42 12.76
CA LEU A 83 9.49 2.00 12.48
C LEU A 83 8.53 1.46 11.41
N ILE A 84 7.24 1.79 11.50
CA ILE A 84 6.27 1.37 10.49
C ILE A 84 6.56 2.02 9.12
N TYR A 85 6.98 3.29 9.07
CA TYR A 85 7.28 3.99 7.81
C TYR A 85 8.56 3.50 7.15
N TYR A 86 9.60 3.25 7.95
CA TYR A 86 10.95 2.94 7.52
C TYR A 86 11.52 1.76 8.32
N PRO A 87 10.93 0.55 8.16
CA PRO A 87 11.28 -0.56 9.04
C PRO A 87 12.75 -0.98 8.93
N LYS A 88 13.29 -1.05 7.73
CA LYS A 88 14.69 -1.47 7.51
C LYS A 88 15.67 -0.44 8.06
N GLU A 89 15.47 0.81 7.71
CA GLU A 89 16.34 1.92 8.12
C GLU A 89 16.30 2.12 9.65
N LYS A 90 15.11 2.01 10.25
CA LYS A 90 14.96 2.12 11.71
C LYS A 90 15.60 0.95 12.43
N MET A 91 15.51 -0.27 11.91
CA MET A 91 16.17 -1.46 12.47
C MET A 91 17.70 -1.29 12.54
N GLU A 92 18.32 -0.76 11.47
CA GLU A 92 19.75 -0.49 11.46
C GLU A 92 20.19 0.52 12.54
N VAL A 93 19.35 1.51 12.84
CA VAL A 93 19.60 2.48 13.89
C VAL A 93 19.44 1.85 15.27
N VAL A 94 18.38 1.07 15.49
CA VAL A 94 18.10 0.40 16.76
C VAL A 94 19.22 -0.56 17.14
N LYS A 95 19.68 -1.41 16.22
CA LYS A 95 20.78 -2.35 16.46
C LYS A 95 22.08 -1.70 16.95
N LYS A 96 22.29 -0.42 16.66
CA LYS A 96 23.49 0.31 17.08
C LYS A 96 23.37 0.92 18.48
N HIS A 97 22.15 1.10 18.99
CA HIS A 97 21.92 1.89 20.20
C HIS A 97 21.18 1.12 21.30
N GLU A 98 20.53 0.02 20.96
CA GLU A 98 19.77 -0.78 21.92
C GLU A 98 20.70 -1.85 22.53
N GLU A 99 20.74 -1.88 23.86
CA GLU A 99 21.57 -2.84 24.61
C GLU A 99 20.85 -4.17 24.83
N ASP A 100 19.52 -4.11 25.01
CA ASP A 100 18.67 -5.30 25.21
C ASP A 100 17.75 -5.52 24.01
N MET A 101 18.30 -6.08 22.95
CA MET A 101 17.59 -6.36 21.70
C MET A 101 16.44 -7.36 21.88
N GLU A 102 16.58 -8.34 22.79
CA GLU A 102 15.56 -9.36 23.00
C GLU A 102 14.27 -8.75 23.56
N ASN A 103 14.40 -7.96 24.63
CA ASN A 103 13.27 -7.26 25.23
C ASN A 103 12.69 -6.21 24.27
N TRP A 104 13.54 -5.50 23.51
CA TRP A 104 13.10 -4.55 22.52
C TRP A 104 12.26 -5.23 21.41
N TYR A 105 12.70 -6.39 20.89
CA TYR A 105 11.94 -7.17 19.92
C TYR A 105 10.59 -7.58 20.48
N LYS A 106 10.57 -8.11 21.69
CA LYS A 106 9.35 -8.56 22.36
C LYS A 106 8.32 -7.42 22.46
N ILE A 107 8.69 -6.30 23.04
CA ILE A 107 7.82 -5.12 23.18
C ILE A 107 7.34 -4.61 21.81
N THR A 108 8.25 -4.53 20.86
CA THR A 108 7.94 -4.02 19.51
C THR A 108 6.98 -4.93 18.76
N LEU A 109 7.17 -6.23 18.82
CA LEU A 109 6.27 -7.21 18.20
C LEU A 109 4.84 -7.09 18.76
N TYR A 110 4.67 -7.03 20.08
CA TYR A 110 3.35 -6.84 20.69
C TYR A 110 2.69 -5.54 20.22
N ARG A 111 3.43 -4.43 20.21
CA ARG A 111 2.92 -3.14 19.74
C ARG A 111 2.48 -3.19 18.27
N LEU A 112 3.27 -3.80 17.41
CA LEU A 112 2.94 -3.94 15.99
C LEU A 112 1.73 -4.87 15.75
N ILE A 113 1.65 -5.97 16.50
CA ILE A 113 0.50 -6.89 16.44
C ILE A 113 -0.79 -6.15 16.80
N GLU A 114 -0.82 -5.35 17.86
CA GLU A 114 -2.01 -4.59 18.27
C GLU A 114 -2.41 -3.51 17.23
N VAL A 115 -1.44 -2.81 16.64
CA VAL A 115 -1.72 -1.87 15.52
C VAL A 115 -2.26 -2.64 14.32
N CYS A 116 -1.69 -3.79 14.01
CA CYS A 116 -2.13 -4.64 12.90
C CYS A 116 -3.56 -5.17 13.12
N LYS A 117 -3.89 -5.67 14.30
CA LYS A 117 -5.26 -6.10 14.69
C LYS A 117 -6.27 -4.98 14.43
N THR A 118 -5.99 -3.80 14.97
CA THR A 118 -6.88 -2.63 14.82
C THR A 118 -7.02 -2.19 13.36
N THR A 119 -5.94 -2.26 12.60
CA THR A 119 -5.97 -1.89 11.18
C THR A 119 -6.74 -2.92 10.36
N ALA A 120 -6.57 -4.21 10.66
CA ALA A 120 -7.23 -5.32 9.98
C ALA A 120 -8.73 -5.43 10.31
N SER A 121 -9.16 -4.96 11.47
CA SER A 121 -10.54 -5.14 11.98
C SER A 121 -11.63 -4.56 11.09
N LYS A 122 -11.31 -3.58 10.26
CA LYS A 122 -12.26 -2.95 9.32
C LYS A 122 -12.48 -3.75 8.02
N TYR A 123 -11.75 -4.83 7.81
CA TYR A 123 -11.80 -5.64 6.59
C TYR A 123 -12.38 -7.03 6.82
N THR A 124 -12.84 -7.65 5.73
CA THR A 124 -13.17 -9.08 5.76
C THR A 124 -11.91 -9.92 5.94
N ARG A 125 -12.01 -11.08 6.59
CA ARG A 125 -10.90 -12.03 6.71
C ARG A 125 -10.29 -12.38 5.34
N SER A 126 -11.12 -12.55 4.31
CA SER A 126 -10.66 -12.84 2.95
C SER A 126 -9.75 -11.74 2.40
N LYS A 127 -10.09 -10.46 2.64
CA LYS A 127 -9.28 -9.32 2.21
C LYS A 127 -7.96 -9.25 2.98
N VAL A 128 -7.99 -9.48 4.29
CA VAL A 128 -6.77 -9.53 5.11
C VAL A 128 -5.86 -10.66 4.64
N ARG A 129 -6.38 -11.88 4.44
CA ARG A 129 -5.59 -13.03 3.95
C ARG A 129 -4.85 -12.74 2.64
N LYS A 130 -5.50 -12.07 1.71
CA LYS A 130 -4.86 -11.67 0.44
C LYS A 130 -3.74 -10.62 0.61
N ALA A 131 -3.72 -9.92 1.73
CA ALA A 131 -2.71 -8.93 2.06
C ALA A 131 -1.52 -9.51 2.84
N LEU A 132 -1.69 -10.67 3.46
CA LEU A 132 -0.65 -11.29 4.29
C LEU A 132 0.61 -11.62 3.48
N PRO A 133 1.80 -11.40 4.06
CA PRO A 133 3.05 -11.84 3.45
C PRO A 133 3.11 -13.38 3.45
N ALA A 134 3.49 -13.97 2.30
CA ALA A 134 3.44 -15.42 2.09
C ALA A 134 4.22 -16.22 3.16
N ASP A 135 5.40 -15.74 3.55
CA ASP A 135 6.30 -16.43 4.47
C ASP A 135 5.74 -16.53 5.90
N TYR A 136 4.91 -15.56 6.31
CA TYR A 136 4.39 -15.43 7.69
C TYR A 136 2.87 -15.45 7.77
N ALA A 137 2.19 -15.76 6.66
CA ALA A 137 0.74 -15.61 6.57
C ALA A 137 -0.03 -16.31 7.68
N TYR A 138 0.28 -17.58 7.95
CA TYR A 138 -0.38 -18.35 8.99
C TYR A 138 -0.16 -17.76 10.38
N VAL A 139 1.09 -17.46 10.73
CA VAL A 139 1.44 -16.94 12.06
C VAL A 139 0.82 -15.56 12.31
N ILE A 140 0.89 -14.67 11.31
CA ILE A 140 0.31 -13.34 11.41
C ILE A 140 -1.23 -13.45 11.51
N GLU A 141 -1.86 -14.29 10.71
CA GLU A 141 -3.32 -14.48 10.77
C GLU A 141 -3.76 -14.95 12.17
N GLU A 142 -3.04 -15.90 12.76
CA GLU A 142 -3.30 -16.38 14.11
C GLU A 142 -3.19 -15.24 15.14
N LEU A 143 -2.08 -14.49 15.09
CA LEU A 143 -1.82 -13.40 16.04
C LEU A 143 -2.79 -12.23 15.95
N ILE A 144 -3.37 -11.95 14.77
CA ILE A 144 -4.27 -10.80 14.58
C ILE A 144 -5.76 -11.15 14.67
N THR A 145 -6.13 -12.41 14.57
CA THR A 145 -7.53 -12.83 14.49
C THR A 145 -8.16 -13.06 15.87
N GLU A 146 -7.37 -13.52 16.80
CA GLU A 146 -7.84 -13.92 18.11
C GLU A 146 -7.87 -12.75 19.10
N LYS A 147 -8.86 -12.80 20.01
CA LYS A 147 -8.93 -11.86 21.15
C LYS A 147 -8.06 -12.38 22.29
N ALA A 148 -7.15 -11.54 22.77
CA ALA A 148 -6.26 -11.87 23.89
C ALA A 148 -7.00 -12.16 25.24
N GLU A 149 -8.29 -11.85 25.30
CA GLU A 149 -9.11 -11.96 26.52
C GLU A 149 -9.46 -13.41 26.91
N VAL A 150 -9.08 -14.40 26.11
CA VAL A 150 -9.25 -15.82 26.47
C VAL A 150 -8.01 -16.23 27.27
N LEU A 151 -8.17 -16.34 28.57
CA LEU A 151 -7.14 -16.56 29.61
C LEU A 151 -6.08 -17.64 29.29
N ASP A 152 -6.40 -18.62 28.44
CA ASP A 152 -5.49 -19.73 28.12
C ASP A 152 -4.60 -19.45 26.87
N LYS A 153 -4.80 -18.33 26.16
CA LYS A 153 -4.08 -18.03 24.92
C LYS A 153 -2.94 -17.04 25.08
N GLU A 154 -2.81 -16.34 26.17
CA GLU A 154 -1.70 -15.41 26.43
C GLU A 154 -0.37 -16.16 26.40
N ALA A 155 -0.27 -17.29 27.08
CA ALA A 155 0.91 -18.15 27.07
C ALA A 155 1.23 -18.68 25.67
N TYR A 156 0.21 -18.97 24.86
CA TYR A 156 0.38 -19.39 23.47
C TYR A 156 0.96 -18.29 22.60
N TYR A 157 0.49 -17.05 22.72
CA TYR A 157 1.04 -15.90 21.97
C TYR A 157 2.46 -15.58 22.42
N ASP A 158 2.71 -15.63 23.73
CA ASP A 158 4.05 -15.46 24.28
C ASP A 158 5.01 -16.50 23.72
N ALA A 159 4.59 -17.76 23.62
CA ALA A 159 5.38 -18.84 23.04
C ALA A 159 5.72 -18.57 21.55
N ILE A 160 4.74 -18.10 20.77
CA ILE A 160 4.98 -17.73 19.36
C ILE A 160 6.01 -16.60 19.26
N VAL A 161 5.81 -15.52 20.01
CA VAL A 161 6.70 -14.35 19.97
C VAL A 161 8.11 -14.73 20.42
N ASN A 162 8.24 -15.47 21.53
CA ASN A 162 9.53 -15.95 22.01
C ASN A 162 10.22 -16.84 20.98
N THR A 163 9.49 -17.76 20.35
CA THR A 163 10.06 -18.62 19.29
C THR A 163 10.57 -17.81 18.11
N ILE A 164 9.83 -16.78 17.66
CA ILE A 164 10.27 -15.89 16.57
C ILE A 164 11.60 -15.20 16.91
N ILE A 165 11.78 -14.81 18.17
CA ILE A 165 13.01 -14.17 18.67
C ILE A 165 14.14 -15.21 18.74
N GLU A 166 13.91 -16.37 19.37
CA GLU A 166 14.89 -17.44 19.56
C GLU A 166 15.46 -17.97 18.24
N ILE A 167 14.64 -18.11 17.20
CA ILE A 167 15.10 -18.52 15.86
C ILE A 167 15.73 -17.39 15.04
N GLY A 168 15.90 -16.19 15.61
CA GLY A 168 16.52 -15.03 14.96
C GLY A 168 15.71 -14.43 13.81
N ARG A 169 14.38 -14.55 13.83
CA ARG A 169 13.49 -14.03 12.78
C ARG A 169 12.72 -12.77 13.16
N ALA A 170 12.96 -12.22 14.34
CA ALA A 170 12.24 -11.05 14.85
C ALA A 170 12.30 -9.83 13.91
N GLU A 171 13.47 -9.53 13.35
CA GLU A 171 13.64 -8.42 12.40
C GLU A 171 12.78 -8.58 11.15
N ASN A 172 12.87 -9.75 10.50
CA ASN A 172 12.09 -10.03 9.29
C ASN A 172 10.59 -9.97 9.58
N PHE A 173 10.17 -10.45 10.75
CA PHE A 173 8.77 -10.45 11.16
C PHE A 173 8.27 -9.03 11.44
N ILE A 174 9.08 -8.18 12.10
CA ILE A 174 8.79 -6.75 12.33
C ILE A 174 8.63 -6.02 10.98
N ILE A 175 9.54 -6.25 10.03
CA ILE A 175 9.44 -5.66 8.69
C ILE A 175 8.15 -6.10 8.00
N ALA A 176 7.82 -7.39 8.04
CA ALA A 176 6.61 -7.93 7.45
C ALA A 176 5.32 -7.34 8.06
N LEU A 177 5.27 -7.19 9.39
CA LEU A 177 4.15 -6.53 10.07
C LEU A 177 4.04 -5.05 9.71
N ALA A 178 5.16 -4.33 9.66
CA ALA A 178 5.17 -2.92 9.28
C ALA A 178 4.67 -2.70 7.85
N GLU A 179 5.12 -3.51 6.90
CA GLU A 179 4.67 -3.48 5.50
C GLU A 179 3.19 -3.87 5.37
N LEU A 180 2.72 -4.83 6.16
CA LEU A 180 1.32 -5.21 6.22
C LEU A 180 0.44 -4.06 6.76
N ILE A 181 0.88 -3.38 7.82
CA ILE A 181 0.18 -2.21 8.38
C ILE A 181 0.09 -1.11 7.32
N GLN A 182 1.20 -0.79 6.63
CA GLN A 182 1.19 0.20 5.54
C GLN A 182 0.16 -0.17 4.45
N ARG A 183 0.09 -1.45 4.09
CA ARG A 183 -0.86 -1.95 3.08
C ARG A 183 -2.32 -1.88 3.54
N LEU A 184 -2.60 -2.16 4.81
CA LEU A 184 -3.96 -2.22 5.35
C LEU A 184 -4.49 -0.86 5.82
N VAL A 185 -3.62 0.11 6.10
CA VAL A 185 -4.04 1.45 6.54
C VAL A 185 -4.79 2.17 5.46
N VAL A 186 -4.33 2.10 4.20
CA VAL A 186 -4.98 2.67 3.02
C VAL A 186 -5.64 1.55 2.23
N ASP A 187 -6.95 1.68 2.00
CA ASP A 187 -7.71 0.71 1.23
C ASP A 187 -7.57 0.94 -0.27
N HIS A 188 -7.71 2.19 -0.68
CA HIS A 188 -7.66 2.60 -2.07
C HIS A 188 -6.91 3.92 -2.22
N LEU A 189 -6.04 3.99 -3.22
CA LEU A 189 -5.27 5.19 -3.56
C LEU A 189 -5.83 5.81 -4.84
N HIS A 190 -6.15 7.10 -4.78
CA HIS A 190 -6.52 7.90 -5.93
C HIS A 190 -5.39 8.89 -6.23
N VAL A 191 -4.79 8.77 -7.40
CA VAL A 191 -3.81 9.73 -7.91
C VAL A 191 -4.49 10.64 -8.91
N LEU A 192 -4.51 11.93 -8.61
CA LEU A 192 -5.25 12.94 -9.38
C LEU A 192 -4.40 13.63 -10.45
N GLY A 193 -3.32 12.97 -10.89
CA GLY A 193 -2.47 13.44 -11.96
C GLY A 193 -1.27 14.25 -11.51
N ASP A 194 -0.62 14.86 -12.51
CA ASP A 194 0.62 15.60 -12.40
C ASP A 194 1.74 14.79 -11.73
N ILE A 195 1.89 13.54 -12.21
CA ILE A 195 2.96 12.63 -11.80
C ILE A 195 4.29 13.06 -12.43
N TYR A 196 4.22 13.48 -13.70
CA TYR A 196 5.37 13.89 -14.48
C TYR A 196 5.65 15.39 -14.33
N ASP A 197 6.83 15.80 -14.84
CA ASP A 197 7.36 17.15 -14.80
C ASP A 197 8.02 17.52 -13.44
N ARG A 198 8.99 18.43 -13.49
CA ARG A 198 9.80 19.01 -12.41
C ARG A 198 10.81 18.06 -11.76
N GLY A 199 10.38 17.10 -10.94
CA GLY A 199 11.31 16.20 -10.25
C GLY A 199 11.86 15.07 -11.14
N PRO A 200 12.98 14.46 -10.75
CA PRO A 200 13.69 13.47 -11.57
C PRO A 200 13.11 12.05 -11.52
N GLY A 201 12.15 11.77 -10.64
CA GLY A 201 11.77 10.42 -10.28
C GLY A 201 10.38 9.94 -10.72
N PRO A 202 9.72 10.44 -11.80
CA PRO A 202 8.38 9.99 -12.16
C PRO A 202 8.32 8.51 -12.52
N HIS A 203 9.37 7.94 -13.09
CA HIS A 203 9.45 6.52 -13.41
C HIS A 203 9.47 5.64 -12.14
N PHE A 204 10.18 6.04 -11.09
CA PHE A 204 10.16 5.32 -9.81
C PHE A 204 8.78 5.39 -9.16
N ILE A 205 8.09 6.53 -9.31
CA ILE A 205 6.72 6.71 -8.83
C ILE A 205 5.78 5.76 -9.57
N MET A 206 5.85 5.72 -10.91
CA MET A 206 5.04 4.82 -11.73
C MET A 206 5.30 3.36 -11.40
N ASP A 207 6.57 2.93 -11.28
CA ASP A 207 6.92 1.57 -10.90
C ASP A 207 6.33 1.15 -9.54
N ARG A 208 6.24 2.11 -8.62
CA ARG A 208 5.64 1.87 -7.31
C ARG A 208 4.12 1.84 -7.36
N LEU A 209 3.50 2.75 -8.11
CA LEU A 209 2.06 2.80 -8.32
C LEU A 209 1.54 1.52 -8.99
N MET A 210 2.26 1.01 -9.99
CA MET A 210 1.89 -0.23 -10.70
C MET A 210 1.89 -1.47 -9.82
N LYS A 211 2.62 -1.45 -8.72
CA LYS A 211 2.66 -2.53 -7.72
C LYS A 211 1.69 -2.29 -6.57
N TYR A 212 0.98 -1.17 -6.60
CA TYR A 212 0.06 -0.83 -5.51
C TYR A 212 -1.19 -1.71 -5.56
N HIS A 213 -1.71 -2.10 -4.40
CA HIS A 213 -2.75 -3.12 -4.28
C HIS A 213 -4.14 -2.69 -4.77
N SER A 214 -4.44 -1.39 -4.77
CA SER A 214 -5.72 -0.84 -5.25
C SER A 214 -5.55 0.63 -5.60
N LEU A 215 -5.66 0.99 -6.87
CA LEU A 215 -5.23 2.26 -7.40
C LEU A 215 -6.13 2.73 -8.55
N ASP A 216 -6.51 4.00 -8.51
CA ASP A 216 -7.02 4.75 -9.65
C ASP A 216 -6.05 5.88 -9.98
N ILE A 217 -5.79 6.09 -11.26
CA ILE A 217 -4.97 7.21 -11.77
C ILE A 217 -5.80 8.03 -12.72
N GLN A 218 -5.92 9.32 -12.46
CA GLN A 218 -6.37 10.32 -13.41
C GLN A 218 -5.15 11.04 -13.99
N TRP A 219 -5.27 11.60 -15.16
CA TRP A 219 -4.19 12.33 -15.81
C TRP A 219 -4.32 13.82 -15.54
N GLY A 220 -3.22 14.43 -15.10
CA GLY A 220 -3.07 15.87 -15.06
C GLY A 220 -2.64 16.43 -16.43
N ASN A 221 -2.60 17.75 -16.55
CA ASN A 221 -2.18 18.40 -17.79
C ASN A 221 -0.71 18.14 -18.14
N HIS A 222 0.15 17.99 -17.15
CA HIS A 222 1.55 17.62 -17.35
C HIS A 222 1.68 16.19 -17.88
N ASP A 223 0.93 15.24 -17.33
CA ASP A 223 0.94 13.84 -17.75
C ASP A 223 0.52 13.71 -19.22
N ILE A 224 -0.55 14.42 -19.64
CA ILE A 224 -1.02 14.43 -21.04
C ILE A 224 0.07 14.99 -21.96
N SER A 225 0.76 16.05 -21.55
CA SER A 225 1.84 16.64 -22.34
C SER A 225 3.00 15.65 -22.52
N TRP A 226 3.37 14.91 -21.49
CA TRP A 226 4.40 13.87 -21.53
C TRP A 226 3.97 12.66 -22.38
N MET A 227 2.70 12.24 -22.28
CA MET A 227 2.16 11.18 -23.13
C MET A 227 2.16 11.58 -24.60
N GLY A 228 1.78 12.83 -24.91
CA GLY A 228 1.89 13.40 -26.24
C GLY A 228 3.32 13.41 -26.77
N ALA A 229 4.28 13.79 -25.94
CA ALA A 229 5.70 13.76 -26.27
C ALA A 229 6.20 12.35 -26.61
N GLY A 230 5.79 11.37 -25.84
CA GLY A 230 6.18 9.96 -26.04
C GLY A 230 5.59 9.33 -27.30
N THR A 231 4.47 9.86 -27.80
CA THR A 231 3.80 9.34 -29.02
C THR A 231 4.22 10.06 -30.30
N CYS A 232 4.73 11.30 -30.19
CA CYS A 232 5.17 12.08 -31.34
C CYS A 232 6.59 11.73 -31.75
N HIS A 233 6.77 11.31 -33.00
CA HIS A 233 8.08 11.03 -33.60
C HIS A 233 8.96 12.31 -33.83
N ARG A 234 8.45 13.48 -33.48
CA ARG A 234 9.14 14.76 -33.58
C ARG A 234 9.17 15.49 -32.24
N PRO A 235 10.31 15.47 -31.53
CA PRO A 235 10.49 16.24 -30.30
C PRO A 235 10.27 17.74 -30.43
N GLU A 236 10.37 18.25 -31.67
CA GLU A 236 10.31 19.69 -31.98
C GLU A 236 8.89 20.28 -31.94
N SER A 237 7.85 19.46 -31.95
CA SER A 237 6.46 19.94 -31.94
C SER A 237 5.88 20.18 -30.54
N LEU A 238 6.62 19.85 -29.51
CA LEU A 238 6.21 20.11 -28.12
C LEU A 238 6.71 21.51 -27.71
N HIS A 239 5.96 22.53 -28.09
CA HIS A 239 6.00 23.80 -27.40
C HIS A 239 5.34 23.63 -26.00
N CYS A 240 5.99 22.89 -25.14
CA CYS A 240 5.79 23.08 -23.72
C CYS A 240 6.30 24.47 -23.40
N ASN A 241 5.48 25.32 -22.79
CA ASN A 241 5.85 26.68 -22.37
C ASN A 241 6.93 26.73 -21.28
N GLY A 242 7.84 25.76 -21.25
CA GLY A 242 8.99 25.66 -20.37
C GLY A 242 10.29 25.69 -21.21
N ASP A 243 11.30 26.42 -20.74
CA ASP A 243 12.62 26.49 -21.34
C ASP A 243 13.20 25.07 -21.54
N PRO A 244 13.49 24.61 -22.78
CA PRO A 244 14.07 23.29 -23.03
C PRO A 244 15.41 23.05 -22.32
N LYS A 245 16.06 24.12 -21.84
CA LYS A 245 17.27 24.05 -21.02
C LYS A 245 17.02 23.67 -19.58
N GLN A 246 15.80 23.85 -19.11
CA GLN A 246 15.42 23.56 -17.72
C GLN A 246 15.05 22.07 -17.51
N TYR A 247 14.66 21.39 -18.59
CA TYR A 247 14.29 19.97 -18.55
C TYR A 247 14.96 19.22 -19.72
N PRO A 248 16.26 18.89 -19.60
CA PRO A 248 16.89 18.06 -20.61
C PRO A 248 16.21 16.69 -20.59
N LEU A 249 15.52 16.37 -21.69
CA LEU A 249 15.07 15.00 -21.93
C LEU A 249 16.30 14.08 -21.73
N PRO A 250 16.19 13.02 -20.91
CA PRO A 250 17.33 12.15 -20.71
C PRO A 250 17.78 11.59 -22.07
N LYS A 251 19.05 11.81 -22.41
CA LYS A 251 19.69 11.37 -23.68
C LYS A 251 19.74 9.86 -23.84
N TYR A 252 19.26 9.11 -22.85
CA TYR A 252 19.26 7.67 -22.84
C TYR A 252 17.82 7.17 -22.84
N GLY A 253 17.45 6.45 -23.91
CA GLY A 253 16.23 5.67 -23.92
C GLY A 253 16.23 4.78 -22.67
N TYR A 254 15.13 4.81 -21.91
CA TYR A 254 14.97 3.97 -20.73
C TYR A 254 15.15 2.50 -21.11
N PRO A 255 15.99 1.74 -20.40
CA PRO A 255 16.07 0.30 -20.57
C PRO A 255 14.84 -0.34 -19.92
N GLY A 256 13.76 -0.34 -20.59
CA GLY A 256 12.52 -0.97 -20.14
C GLY A 256 11.37 -0.43 -20.97
N GLY A 257 10.86 -1.24 -21.87
CA GLY A 257 9.83 -0.95 -22.87
C GLY A 257 8.47 -0.45 -22.38
N TRP A 258 8.45 0.29 -21.30
CA TRP A 258 7.24 0.74 -20.61
C TRP A 258 6.50 1.86 -21.35
N ILE A 259 7.23 2.88 -21.81
CA ILE A 259 6.64 3.95 -22.63
C ILE A 259 6.23 3.40 -24.00
N TRP A 260 6.98 2.42 -24.52
CA TRP A 260 6.70 1.80 -25.82
C TRP A 260 5.44 0.93 -25.83
N ASN A 261 5.12 0.22 -24.76
CA ASN A 261 3.90 -0.62 -24.73
C ASN A 261 2.62 0.23 -24.60
N GLN A 262 2.68 1.39 -23.96
CA GLN A 262 1.53 2.30 -23.93
C GLN A 262 1.38 3.09 -25.24
N SER A 263 2.47 3.41 -25.93
CA SER A 263 2.39 4.06 -27.26
C SER A 263 1.76 3.18 -28.33
N HIS A 264 1.89 1.84 -28.22
CA HIS A 264 1.18 0.92 -29.12
C HIS A 264 -0.34 0.89 -28.88
N ALA A 265 -0.80 1.10 -27.67
CA ALA A 265 -2.23 1.23 -27.36
C ALA A 265 -2.80 2.59 -27.83
N ALA A 266 -2.01 3.67 -27.72
CA ALA A 266 -2.41 4.99 -28.18
C ALA A 266 -2.31 5.15 -29.71
N GLY A 267 -1.38 4.46 -30.38
CA GLY A 267 -1.23 4.47 -31.85
C GLY A 267 -2.47 3.96 -32.60
N ASN A 268 -3.27 3.12 -31.98
CA ASN A 268 -4.54 2.65 -32.53
C ASN A 268 -5.70 3.67 -32.41
N LEU A 269 -5.54 4.71 -31.60
CA LEU A 269 -6.54 5.79 -31.45
C LEU A 269 -6.31 6.93 -32.45
N CYS A 270 -5.08 7.12 -32.95
CA CYS A 270 -4.78 8.18 -33.92
C CYS A 270 -5.01 7.78 -35.39
N ASN A 271 -5.22 6.48 -35.69
CA ASN A 271 -5.53 5.99 -37.05
C ASN A 271 -7.02 5.82 -37.34
N GLY A 272 -7.91 6.26 -36.44
CA GLY A 272 -9.34 6.44 -36.72
C GLY A 272 -9.54 7.69 -37.56
N SER A 273 -9.49 7.52 -38.85
CA SER A 273 -9.79 8.54 -39.87
C SER A 273 -11.16 9.17 -39.65
N LEU A 274 -11.21 10.45 -39.84
CA LEU A 274 -12.41 11.23 -40.25
C LEU A 274 -13.16 10.56 -41.41
#